data_153f4d8e3e57559469a514461792dc16
#
_entry.id   153f4d8e3e57559469a514461792dc16
#
_cell.length_a   1.000
_cell.length_b   1.000
_cell.length_c   1.000
_cell.angle_alpha   90.00
_cell.angle_beta   90.00
_cell.angle_gamma   90.00
#
_symmetry.space_group_name_H-M   'P 1'
#
loop_
_entity.id
_entity.type
_entity.pdbx_description
1 polymer ?
#
loop_
_entity_poly.entity_id
_entity_poly.type
_entity_poly.pdbx_seq_one_letter_code
_entity_poly.pdbx_strand_id
1 'polypeptide(L)'
;MNSYKLENFERPKLTMPNNGKKLLMHSCCAPCAGEIMEAVAASGINTTIYFYNPNIHPREEYEIRKEENIRFAEKLGFDFIDADYDKDNWFERVKGLEDEPERGKRCTVCFDMRFERSALYAKENGFDVFATTLGISRWKDLNQINNSGLRAANRYNNLTFWDFNWRKQGGSSRMLEISKQEKFYKQEYCGCVYSLRDTNRWRKSNGREIIKRGINFYEIK
;
A
#
# COMPACT_ATOMS: atom_id res chain seq x y z
N MET A 1 -17.23 -1.15 21.00
CA MET A 1 -15.77 -0.98 21.02
C MET A 1 -15.14 -2.37 21.08
N ASN A 2 -14.66 -2.86 19.95
CA ASN A 2 -13.93 -4.14 19.91
C ASN A 2 -12.55 -3.92 20.52
N SER A 3 -12.29 -4.51 21.68
CA SER A 3 -10.98 -4.44 22.35
C SER A 3 -9.99 -5.36 21.62
N TYR A 4 -9.45 -4.90 20.48
CA TYR A 4 -8.22 -5.51 19.97
C TYR A 4 -7.15 -5.25 21.06
N LYS A 5 -6.81 -6.30 21.79
CA LYS A 5 -5.75 -6.20 22.78
C LYS A 5 -4.43 -6.14 22.02
N LEU A 6 -3.77 -4.99 22.11
CA LEU A 6 -2.39 -4.78 21.68
C LEU A 6 -1.44 -5.52 22.66
N GLU A 7 -1.68 -6.82 22.85
CA GLU A 7 -0.88 -7.66 23.75
C GLU A 7 0.55 -7.74 23.20
N ASN A 8 1.51 -7.25 23.98
CA ASN A 8 2.94 -7.25 23.69
C ASN A 8 3.43 -6.32 22.55
N PHE A 9 2.80 -5.16 22.41
CA PHE A 9 3.32 -4.15 21.48
C PHE A 9 4.52 -3.42 22.11
N GLU A 10 5.74 -3.76 21.68
CA GLU A 10 7.00 -3.24 22.22
C GLU A 10 7.62 -2.09 21.41
N ARG A 11 6.91 -1.56 20.41
CA ARG A 11 7.45 -0.44 19.62
C ARG A 11 7.30 0.90 20.35
N PRO A 12 8.26 1.83 20.17
CA PRO A 12 8.07 3.20 20.64
C PRO A 12 6.80 3.81 20.02
N LYS A 13 6.08 4.60 20.83
CA LYS A 13 4.95 5.38 20.30
C LYS A 13 5.41 6.28 19.19
N LEU A 14 4.62 6.31 18.12
CA LEU A 14 4.86 7.15 16.97
C LEU A 14 4.35 8.58 17.21
N THR A 15 5.04 9.56 16.64
CA THR A 15 4.61 10.95 16.63
C THR A 15 4.53 11.42 15.19
N MET A 16 3.39 11.98 14.79
CA MET A 16 3.22 12.52 13.45
C MET A 16 4.13 13.73 13.22
N PRO A 17 4.63 13.92 11.98
CA PRO A 17 5.41 15.11 11.64
C PRO A 17 4.55 16.37 11.76
N ASN A 18 5.21 17.53 11.99
CA ASN A 18 4.62 18.86 12.00
C ASN A 18 3.40 19.04 12.92
N ASN A 19 3.34 18.26 14.03
CA ASN A 19 2.21 18.28 14.96
C ASN A 19 0.84 18.02 14.28
N GLY A 20 0.83 17.20 13.21
CA GLY A 20 -0.38 16.83 12.49
C GLY A 20 -1.43 16.19 13.38
N LYS A 21 -2.70 16.34 13.05
CA LYS A 21 -3.84 15.87 13.86
C LYS A 21 -4.59 14.71 13.21
N LYS A 22 -4.62 14.66 11.86
CA LYS A 22 -5.33 13.65 11.09
C LYS A 22 -4.42 13.02 10.03
N LEU A 23 -4.33 11.70 10.05
CA LEU A 23 -3.52 10.91 9.13
C LEU A 23 -4.40 10.21 8.10
N LEU A 24 -4.13 10.42 6.81
CA LEU A 24 -4.61 9.58 5.73
C LEU A 24 -3.55 8.51 5.41
N MET A 25 -3.85 7.24 5.65
CA MET A 25 -2.92 6.13 5.42
C MET A 25 -3.29 5.38 4.12
N HIS A 26 -2.55 5.65 3.04
CA HIS A 26 -2.69 4.86 1.83
C HIS A 26 -2.25 3.41 2.06
N SER A 27 -3.14 2.45 1.77
CA SER A 27 -2.89 1.02 1.94
C SER A 27 -3.11 0.24 0.64
N CYS A 28 -2.30 -0.81 0.42
CA CYS A 28 -2.41 -1.65 -0.78
C CYS A 28 -2.73 -3.13 -0.49
N CYS A 29 -2.34 -3.65 0.66
CA CYS A 29 -2.58 -5.04 1.05
C CYS A 29 -2.37 -5.21 2.55
N ALA A 30 -3.16 -6.06 3.17
CA ALA A 30 -3.15 -6.29 4.60
C ALA A 30 -1.80 -6.79 5.16
N PRO A 31 -1.05 -7.70 4.49
CA PRO A 31 0.27 -8.11 4.98
C PRO A 31 1.27 -6.96 5.17
N CYS A 32 1.21 -5.93 4.31
CA CYS A 32 2.06 -4.74 4.46
C CYS A 32 1.47 -3.71 5.42
N ALA A 33 0.14 -3.66 5.54
CA ALA A 33 -0.56 -2.66 6.31
C ALA A 33 -0.68 -3.01 7.80
N GLY A 34 -0.78 -4.30 8.14
CA GLY A 34 -1.17 -4.76 9.46
C GLY A 34 -0.31 -4.19 10.60
N GLU A 35 1.00 -4.26 10.47
CA GLU A 35 1.92 -3.71 11.47
C GLU A 35 1.80 -2.19 11.59
N ILE A 36 1.71 -1.49 10.47
CA ILE A 36 1.61 -0.03 10.46
C ILE A 36 0.28 0.43 11.08
N MET A 37 -0.82 -0.23 10.75
CA MET A 37 -2.12 0.02 11.35
C MET A 37 -2.09 -0.23 12.87
N GLU A 38 -1.48 -1.34 13.32
CA GLU A 38 -1.30 -1.62 14.75
C GLU A 38 -0.46 -0.53 15.43
N ALA A 39 0.64 -0.10 14.81
CA ALA A 39 1.54 0.91 15.37
C ALA A 39 0.88 2.29 15.52
N VAL A 40 0.12 2.74 14.52
CA VAL A 40 -0.59 4.02 14.61
C VAL A 40 -1.77 3.95 15.57
N ALA A 41 -2.47 2.80 15.67
CA ALA A 41 -3.52 2.58 16.67
C ALA A 41 -2.96 2.64 18.10
N ALA A 42 -1.85 1.92 18.36
CA ALA A 42 -1.17 1.92 19.67
C ALA A 42 -0.66 3.31 20.07
N SER A 43 -0.36 4.14 19.07
CA SER A 43 0.10 5.52 19.28
C SER A 43 -1.05 6.52 19.47
N GLY A 44 -2.31 6.09 19.33
CA GLY A 44 -3.50 6.95 19.44
C GLY A 44 -3.61 7.97 18.32
N ILE A 45 -3.05 7.66 17.13
CA ILE A 45 -3.08 8.56 15.98
C ILE A 45 -4.42 8.46 15.27
N ASN A 46 -5.12 9.59 15.11
CA ASN A 46 -6.36 9.67 14.36
C ASN A 46 -6.11 9.37 12.88
N THR A 47 -6.47 8.17 12.45
CA THR A 47 -6.11 7.62 11.15
C THR A 47 -7.33 7.16 10.38
N THR A 48 -7.37 7.49 9.09
CA THR A 48 -8.29 6.90 8.11
C THR A 48 -7.49 6.12 7.08
N ILE A 49 -7.92 4.89 6.79
CA ILE A 49 -7.30 4.03 5.78
C ILE A 49 -7.87 4.38 4.41
N TYR A 50 -7.00 4.63 3.45
CA TYR A 50 -7.34 5.01 2.09
C TYR A 50 -6.87 3.95 1.09
N PHE A 51 -7.80 3.28 0.43
CA PHE A 51 -7.52 2.19 -0.51
C PHE A 51 -7.72 2.65 -1.95
N TYR A 52 -6.66 3.17 -2.57
CA TYR A 52 -6.63 3.56 -3.98
C TYR A 52 -5.53 2.78 -4.70
N ASN A 53 -5.91 1.72 -5.41
CA ASN A 53 -4.97 0.78 -6.01
C ASN A 53 -5.39 0.36 -7.43
N PRO A 54 -5.45 1.29 -8.40
CA PRO A 54 -5.87 0.99 -9.77
C PRO A 54 -4.90 0.05 -10.51
N ASN A 55 -3.73 -0.18 -9.93
CA ASN A 55 -2.70 -1.06 -10.45
C ASN A 55 -2.88 -2.54 -10.08
N ILE A 56 -3.84 -2.90 -9.25
CA ILE A 56 -4.02 -4.30 -8.86
C ILE A 56 -4.93 -5.00 -9.87
N HIS A 57 -4.40 -6.00 -10.56
CA HIS A 57 -5.05 -6.78 -11.60
C HIS A 57 -4.86 -8.28 -11.36
N PRO A 58 -5.85 -9.13 -11.68
CA PRO A 58 -7.21 -8.80 -12.12
C PRO A 58 -8.07 -8.25 -10.99
N ARG A 59 -9.35 -7.97 -11.27
CA ARG A 59 -10.28 -7.41 -10.29
C ARG A 59 -10.45 -8.32 -9.06
N GLU A 60 -10.42 -9.62 -9.22
CA GLU A 60 -10.49 -10.59 -8.12
C GLU A 60 -9.34 -10.42 -7.14
N GLU A 61 -8.13 -10.15 -7.61
CA GLU A 61 -6.97 -9.86 -6.76
C GLU A 61 -7.14 -8.52 -6.01
N TYR A 62 -7.72 -7.52 -6.69
CA TYR A 62 -8.04 -6.24 -6.07
C TYR A 62 -9.04 -6.40 -4.93
N GLU A 63 -10.15 -7.13 -5.16
CA GLU A 63 -11.20 -7.33 -4.16
C GLU A 63 -10.66 -8.11 -2.94
N ILE A 64 -9.92 -9.19 -3.13
CA ILE A 64 -9.32 -9.96 -2.02
C ILE A 64 -8.44 -9.05 -1.13
N ARG A 65 -7.59 -8.22 -1.75
CA ARG A 65 -6.71 -7.31 -0.98
C ARG A 65 -7.49 -6.22 -0.28
N LYS A 66 -8.56 -5.72 -0.90
CA LYS A 66 -9.44 -4.72 -0.31
C LYS A 66 -10.19 -5.26 0.90
N GLU A 67 -10.86 -6.39 0.76
CA GLU A 67 -11.65 -7.03 1.82
C GLU A 67 -10.81 -7.30 3.07
N GLU A 68 -9.58 -7.78 2.91
CA GLU A 68 -8.68 -7.97 4.05
C GLU A 68 -8.26 -6.68 4.73
N ASN A 69 -8.04 -5.61 3.94
CA ASN A 69 -7.75 -4.29 4.51
C ASN A 69 -8.94 -3.73 5.30
N ILE A 70 -10.16 -3.86 4.76
CA ILE A 70 -11.40 -3.48 5.44
C ILE A 70 -11.51 -4.23 6.76
N ARG A 71 -11.47 -5.56 6.73
CA ARG A 71 -11.58 -6.42 7.91
C ARG A 71 -10.60 -6.02 9.02
N PHE A 72 -9.36 -5.72 8.67
CA PHE A 72 -8.34 -5.38 9.66
C PHE A 72 -8.46 -3.94 10.14
N ALA A 73 -8.83 -3.00 9.28
CA ALA A 73 -9.13 -1.62 9.67
C ALA A 73 -10.29 -1.56 10.67
N GLU A 74 -11.39 -2.26 10.39
CA GLU A 74 -12.55 -2.39 11.29
C GLU A 74 -12.18 -2.99 12.64
N LYS A 75 -11.33 -4.03 12.63
CA LYS A 75 -10.83 -4.67 13.86
C LYS A 75 -10.08 -3.71 14.77
N LEU A 76 -9.38 -2.74 14.18
CA LEU A 76 -8.62 -1.71 14.90
C LEU A 76 -9.44 -0.42 15.15
N GLY A 77 -10.67 -0.34 14.65
CA GLY A 77 -11.55 0.81 14.80
C GLY A 77 -11.20 2.00 13.90
N PHE A 78 -10.55 1.75 12.75
CA PHE A 78 -10.27 2.78 11.76
C PHE A 78 -11.40 2.96 10.75
N ASP A 79 -11.63 4.20 10.35
CA ASP A 79 -12.40 4.51 9.16
C ASP A 79 -11.66 4.00 7.91
N PHE A 80 -12.43 3.51 6.94
CA PHE A 80 -11.91 2.99 5.68
C PHE A 80 -12.58 3.68 4.49
N ILE A 81 -11.79 4.16 3.55
CA ILE A 81 -12.24 4.75 2.30
C ILE A 81 -11.87 3.83 1.14
N ASP A 82 -12.89 3.25 0.49
CA ASP A 82 -12.75 2.53 -0.77
C ASP A 82 -12.79 3.56 -1.91
N ALA A 83 -11.63 3.88 -2.45
CA ALA A 83 -11.52 4.82 -3.55
C ALA A 83 -11.70 4.13 -4.91
N ASP A 84 -11.84 4.92 -5.97
CA ASP A 84 -12.13 4.44 -7.32
C ASP A 84 -11.11 3.41 -7.83
N TYR A 85 -11.61 2.35 -8.44
CA TYR A 85 -10.80 1.38 -9.19
C TYR A 85 -10.56 1.88 -10.62
N ASP A 86 -9.78 2.93 -10.74
CA ASP A 86 -9.50 3.67 -11.98
C ASP A 86 -8.38 3.01 -12.81
N LYS A 87 -8.60 1.72 -13.18
CA LYS A 87 -7.59 0.90 -13.86
C LYS A 87 -7.23 1.42 -15.25
N ASP A 88 -8.20 1.99 -15.98
CA ASP A 88 -7.98 2.42 -17.36
C ASP A 88 -7.06 3.64 -17.41
N ASN A 89 -7.19 4.58 -16.50
CA ASN A 89 -6.25 5.68 -16.32
C ASN A 89 -4.86 5.18 -15.91
N TRP A 90 -4.77 4.13 -15.09
CA TRP A 90 -3.47 3.53 -14.77
C TRP A 90 -2.80 2.95 -16.02
N PHE A 91 -3.54 2.20 -16.85
CA PHE A 91 -3.01 1.65 -18.10
C PHE A 91 -2.55 2.74 -19.05
N GLU A 92 -3.32 3.82 -19.20
CA GLU A 92 -2.93 4.95 -20.05
C GLU A 92 -1.65 5.62 -19.55
N ARG A 93 -1.52 5.84 -18.25
CA ARG A 93 -0.32 6.46 -17.65
C ARG A 93 0.95 5.61 -17.77
N VAL A 94 0.84 4.30 -17.80
CA VAL A 94 2.00 3.40 -17.92
C VAL A 94 2.24 2.90 -19.34
N LYS A 95 1.49 3.39 -20.30
CA LYS A 95 1.65 3.05 -21.71
C LYS A 95 3.06 3.37 -22.22
N GLY A 96 3.68 2.40 -22.90
CA GLY A 96 5.07 2.46 -23.34
C GLY A 96 6.10 2.10 -22.26
N LEU A 97 5.64 1.73 -21.05
CA LEU A 97 6.50 1.31 -19.94
C LEU A 97 6.25 -0.16 -19.54
N GLU A 98 5.60 -0.93 -20.40
CA GLU A 98 5.17 -2.31 -20.12
C GLU A 98 6.35 -3.25 -19.81
N ASP A 99 7.49 -3.01 -20.45
CA ASP A 99 8.70 -3.84 -20.29
C ASP A 99 9.71 -3.28 -19.28
N GLU A 100 9.39 -2.15 -18.65
CA GLU A 100 10.19 -1.64 -17.54
C GLU A 100 10.22 -2.67 -16.38
N PRO A 101 11.38 -2.90 -15.76
CA PRO A 101 11.47 -3.82 -14.63
C PRO A 101 10.71 -3.29 -13.40
N GLU A 102 10.51 -4.14 -12.41
CA GLU A 102 10.10 -3.68 -11.08
C GLU A 102 11.13 -2.69 -10.52
N ARG A 103 10.66 -1.66 -9.83
CA ARG A 103 11.44 -0.48 -9.38
C ARG A 103 11.92 0.45 -10.51
N GLY A 104 11.59 0.18 -11.77
CA GLY A 104 11.87 1.06 -12.92
C GLY A 104 10.87 2.22 -13.02
N LYS A 105 10.86 2.89 -14.18
CA LYS A 105 10.01 4.08 -14.45
C LYS A 105 8.53 3.80 -14.29
N ARG A 106 8.05 2.62 -14.74
CA ARG A 106 6.65 2.20 -14.56
C ARG A 106 6.22 2.25 -13.09
N CYS A 107 7.07 1.80 -12.16
CA CYS A 107 6.77 1.85 -10.73
C CYS A 107 6.73 3.29 -10.20
N THR A 108 7.59 4.19 -10.68
CA THR A 108 7.54 5.62 -10.34
C THR A 108 6.19 6.22 -10.75
N VAL A 109 5.77 6.02 -12.00
CA VAL A 109 4.47 6.51 -12.51
C VAL A 109 3.30 5.95 -11.69
N CYS A 110 3.37 4.67 -11.34
CA CYS A 110 2.37 4.01 -10.50
C CYS A 110 2.30 4.61 -9.08
N PHE A 111 3.43 4.93 -8.46
CA PHE A 111 3.45 5.58 -7.16
C PHE A 111 2.96 7.02 -7.25
N ASP A 112 3.41 7.77 -8.25
CA ASP A 112 2.99 9.16 -8.46
C ASP A 112 1.47 9.25 -8.59
N MET A 113 0.84 8.45 -9.45
CA MET A 113 -0.61 8.41 -9.60
C MET A 113 -1.34 8.15 -8.28
N ARG A 114 -0.88 7.16 -7.53
CA ARG A 114 -1.53 6.76 -6.27
C ARG A 114 -1.38 7.83 -5.20
N PHE A 115 -0.21 8.45 -5.11
CA PHE A 115 0.05 9.48 -4.10
C PHE A 115 -0.53 10.83 -4.48
N GLU A 116 -0.57 11.19 -5.76
CA GLU A 116 -1.31 12.36 -6.24
C GLU A 116 -2.78 12.30 -5.82
N ARG A 117 -3.44 11.15 -6.03
CA ARG A 117 -4.83 10.97 -5.62
C ARG A 117 -4.99 10.96 -4.10
N SER A 118 -4.06 10.32 -3.37
CA SER A 118 -4.07 10.33 -1.91
C SER A 118 -3.87 11.73 -1.32
N ALA A 119 -2.93 12.51 -1.88
CA ALA A 119 -2.65 13.87 -1.43
C ALA A 119 -3.81 14.83 -1.73
N LEU A 120 -4.44 14.70 -2.92
CA LEU A 120 -5.63 15.47 -3.28
C LEU A 120 -6.77 15.18 -2.29
N TYR A 121 -7.07 13.91 -2.07
CA TYR A 121 -8.11 13.48 -1.11
C TYR A 121 -7.81 14.00 0.31
N ALA A 122 -6.55 13.87 0.76
CA ALA A 122 -6.13 14.38 2.06
C ALA A 122 -6.39 15.88 2.19
N LYS A 123 -6.02 16.66 1.17
CA LYS A 123 -6.22 18.11 1.15
C LYS A 123 -7.70 18.49 1.17
N GLU A 124 -8.53 17.84 0.35
CA GLU A 124 -9.96 18.14 0.23
C GLU A 124 -10.76 17.76 1.50
N ASN A 125 -10.26 16.79 2.28
CA ASN A 125 -10.95 16.26 3.46
C ASN A 125 -10.29 16.63 4.79
N GLY A 126 -9.40 17.63 4.78
CA GLY A 126 -8.83 18.22 6.00
C GLY A 126 -7.89 17.30 6.76
N PHE A 127 -7.11 16.47 6.06
CA PHE A 127 -5.98 15.75 6.64
C PHE A 127 -4.72 16.60 6.57
N ASP A 128 -3.94 16.58 7.65
CA ASP A 128 -2.67 17.33 7.75
C ASP A 128 -1.49 16.50 7.24
N VAL A 129 -1.62 15.17 7.36
CA VAL A 129 -0.57 14.22 7.05
C VAL A 129 -1.13 13.10 6.19
N PHE A 130 -0.36 12.67 5.19
CA PHE A 130 -0.62 11.39 4.56
C PHE A 130 0.64 10.50 4.56
N ALA A 131 0.44 9.20 4.57
CA ALA A 131 1.50 8.21 4.55
C ALA A 131 1.12 7.02 3.66
N THR A 132 2.03 6.08 3.51
CA THR A 132 1.77 4.85 2.76
C THR A 132 2.34 3.62 3.44
N THR A 133 1.62 2.50 3.35
CA THR A 133 2.09 1.20 3.83
C THR A 133 3.13 0.55 2.88
N LEU A 134 3.34 1.10 1.69
CA LEU A 134 4.29 0.55 0.71
C LEU A 134 5.73 0.52 1.23
N GLY A 135 6.11 1.47 2.08
CA GLY A 135 7.47 1.63 2.59
C GLY A 135 7.97 0.46 3.44
N ILE A 136 7.10 -0.37 4.00
CA ILE A 136 7.50 -1.53 4.80
C ILE A 136 7.99 -2.71 3.94
N SER A 137 7.53 -2.81 2.70
CA SER A 137 7.87 -3.92 1.81
C SER A 137 9.34 -3.87 1.38
N ARG A 138 10.11 -4.91 1.70
CA ARG A 138 11.52 -5.08 1.25
C ARG A 138 11.67 -5.19 -0.27
N TRP A 139 10.59 -5.50 -0.98
CA TRP A 139 10.55 -5.63 -2.44
C TRP A 139 10.45 -4.30 -3.17
N LYS A 140 10.27 -3.21 -2.44
CA LYS A 140 10.12 -1.87 -2.99
C LYS A 140 11.29 -0.97 -2.61
N ASP A 141 11.61 -0.06 -3.51
CA ASP A 141 12.60 0.98 -3.25
C ASP A 141 11.97 2.09 -2.38
N LEU A 142 12.53 2.28 -1.19
CA LEU A 142 12.01 3.26 -0.22
C LEU A 142 12.24 4.69 -0.70
N ASN A 143 13.38 4.97 -1.35
CA ASN A 143 13.67 6.31 -1.86
C ASN A 143 12.72 6.68 -2.99
N GLN A 144 12.42 5.72 -3.89
CA GLN A 144 11.45 5.91 -4.97
C GLN A 144 10.05 6.23 -4.42
N ILE A 145 9.61 5.51 -3.38
CA ILE A 145 8.33 5.76 -2.69
C ILE A 145 8.33 7.15 -2.05
N ASN A 146 9.36 7.46 -1.26
CA ASN A 146 9.43 8.73 -0.53
C ASN A 146 9.49 9.93 -1.49
N ASN A 147 10.27 9.84 -2.55
CA ASN A 147 10.33 10.89 -3.57
C ASN A 147 8.96 11.13 -4.24
N SER A 148 8.20 10.08 -4.53
CA SER A 148 6.84 10.22 -5.07
C SER A 148 5.88 10.83 -4.06
N GLY A 149 5.95 10.41 -2.79
CA GLY A 149 5.13 10.99 -1.71
C GLY A 149 5.40 12.46 -1.46
N LEU A 150 6.68 12.84 -1.41
CA LEU A 150 7.09 14.25 -1.24
C LEU A 150 6.65 15.12 -2.43
N ARG A 151 6.80 14.63 -3.68
CA ARG A 151 6.28 15.35 -4.86
C ARG A 151 4.78 15.60 -4.77
N ALA A 152 4.01 14.60 -4.31
CA ALA A 152 2.57 14.73 -4.16
C ALA A 152 2.18 15.72 -3.06
N ALA A 153 2.84 15.66 -1.88
CA ALA A 153 2.60 16.59 -0.78
C ALA A 153 2.91 18.05 -1.14
N ASN A 154 4.03 18.28 -1.83
CA ASN A 154 4.50 19.61 -2.20
C ASN A 154 3.57 20.39 -3.14
N ARG A 155 2.52 19.76 -3.66
CA ARG A 155 1.46 20.42 -4.44
C ARG A 155 0.47 21.19 -3.57
N TYR A 156 0.46 20.93 -2.27
CA TYR A 156 -0.55 21.46 -1.36
C TYR A 156 0.08 22.07 -0.12
N ASN A 157 -0.29 23.31 0.17
CA ASN A 157 0.09 23.95 1.43
C ASN A 157 -0.53 23.21 2.61
N ASN A 158 0.25 23.07 3.69
CA ASN A 158 -0.17 22.44 4.94
C ASN A 158 -0.52 20.93 4.83
N LEU A 159 0.03 20.24 3.83
CA LEU A 159 -0.03 18.79 3.74
C LEU A 159 1.40 18.22 3.83
N THR A 160 1.60 17.26 4.72
CA THR A 160 2.90 16.61 4.93
C THR A 160 2.83 15.16 4.49
N PHE A 161 3.79 14.71 3.71
CA PHE A 161 4.03 13.28 3.51
C PHE A 161 4.89 12.74 4.65
N TRP A 162 4.41 11.71 5.34
CA TRP A 162 5.16 11.06 6.39
C TRP A 162 6.05 9.95 5.83
N ASP A 163 7.32 10.26 5.61
CA ASP A 163 8.34 9.40 5.01
C ASP A 163 9.00 8.42 6.02
N PHE A 164 8.27 8.07 7.08
CA PHE A 164 8.77 7.20 8.13
C PHE A 164 9.23 5.85 7.59
N ASN A 165 10.38 5.38 8.05
CA ASN A 165 10.89 4.07 7.67
C ASN A 165 10.24 2.96 8.52
N TRP A 166 9.10 2.47 8.07
CA TRP A 166 8.30 1.44 8.74
C TRP A 166 9.04 0.11 8.99
N ARG A 167 10.17 -0.14 8.31
CA ARG A 167 10.98 -1.37 8.48
C ARG A 167 11.79 -1.38 9.75
N LYS A 168 12.12 -0.21 10.29
CA LYS A 168 12.96 -0.05 11.49
C LYS A 168 12.20 -0.39 12.77
N GLN A 169 12.95 -0.48 13.87
CA GLN A 169 12.41 -0.67 15.22
C GLN A 169 11.47 -1.88 15.34
N GLY A 170 11.85 -3.02 14.73
CA GLY A 170 11.05 -4.25 14.77
C GLY A 170 9.89 -4.33 13.77
N GLY A 171 9.61 -3.26 12.99
CA GLY A 171 8.45 -3.24 12.08
C GLY A 171 8.41 -4.37 11.07
N SER A 172 9.54 -4.71 10.43
CA SER A 172 9.58 -5.84 9.50
C SER A 172 9.28 -7.20 10.16
N SER A 173 9.77 -7.43 11.36
CA SER A 173 9.50 -8.68 12.10
C SER A 173 8.04 -8.75 12.51
N ARG A 174 7.52 -7.66 13.10
CA ARG A 174 6.12 -7.60 13.54
C ARG A 174 5.13 -7.73 12.37
N MET A 175 5.45 -7.17 11.20
CA MET A 175 4.65 -7.35 9.98
C MET A 175 4.47 -8.83 9.63
N LEU A 176 5.53 -9.66 9.74
CA LEU A 176 5.47 -11.09 9.46
C LEU A 176 4.63 -11.83 10.51
N GLU A 177 4.75 -11.46 11.79
CA GLU A 177 3.99 -12.02 12.89
C GLU A 177 2.49 -11.75 12.72
N ILE A 178 2.09 -10.49 12.52
CA ILE A 178 0.70 -10.11 12.30
C ILE A 178 0.13 -10.82 11.07
N SER A 179 0.89 -10.84 9.97
CA SER A 179 0.46 -11.54 8.76
C SER A 179 0.15 -13.02 8.99
N LYS A 180 0.90 -13.65 9.90
CA LYS A 180 0.66 -15.05 10.31
C LYS A 180 -0.53 -15.17 11.28
N GLN A 181 -0.60 -14.31 12.31
CA GLN A 181 -1.67 -14.28 13.31
C GLN A 181 -3.04 -14.04 12.68
N GLU A 182 -3.12 -13.06 11.80
CA GLU A 182 -4.35 -12.66 11.10
C GLU A 182 -4.66 -13.54 9.88
N LYS A 183 -3.75 -14.47 9.52
CA LYS A 183 -3.86 -15.34 8.35
C LYS A 183 -4.10 -14.58 7.06
N PHE A 184 -3.43 -13.44 6.90
CA PHE A 184 -3.59 -12.61 5.70
C PHE A 184 -3.22 -13.35 4.43
N TYR A 185 -3.97 -13.05 3.37
CA TYR A 185 -3.68 -13.52 2.02
C TYR A 185 -2.27 -13.09 1.59
N LYS A 186 -1.45 -14.06 1.21
CA LYS A 186 -0.08 -13.81 0.76
C LYS A 186 -0.07 -13.62 -0.75
N GLN A 187 0.02 -12.38 -1.17
CA GLN A 187 0.17 -12.07 -2.59
C GLN A 187 1.49 -12.61 -3.16
N GLU A 188 1.43 -13.10 -4.37
CA GLU A 188 2.57 -13.72 -5.04
C GLU A 188 3.27 -12.78 -6.05
N TYR A 189 2.70 -11.59 -6.30
CA TYR A 189 3.24 -10.54 -7.17
C TYR A 189 2.85 -9.15 -6.65
N CYS A 190 3.46 -8.10 -7.21
CA CYS A 190 3.25 -6.72 -6.75
C CYS A 190 1.77 -6.28 -6.84
N GLY A 191 1.05 -6.74 -7.85
CA GLY A 191 -0.36 -6.43 -8.12
C GLY A 191 -0.60 -6.10 -9.59
N CYS A 192 0.29 -5.41 -10.28
CA CYS A 192 0.08 -5.06 -11.67
C CYS A 192 0.29 -6.27 -12.60
N VAL A 193 -0.40 -6.25 -13.72
CA VAL A 193 -0.36 -7.30 -14.75
C VAL A 193 1.07 -7.58 -15.26
N TYR A 194 1.92 -6.56 -15.34
CA TYR A 194 3.30 -6.72 -15.80
C TYR A 194 4.17 -7.43 -14.76
N SER A 195 3.95 -7.16 -13.46
CA SER A 195 4.58 -7.92 -12.37
C SER A 195 4.10 -9.38 -12.38
N LEU A 196 2.83 -9.62 -12.65
CA LEU A 196 2.29 -10.98 -12.81
C LEU A 196 2.94 -11.71 -13.98
N ARG A 197 3.03 -11.06 -15.14
CA ARG A 197 3.71 -11.59 -16.34
C ARG A 197 5.14 -11.99 -16.03
N ASP A 198 5.91 -11.09 -15.42
CA ASP A 198 7.32 -11.30 -15.14
C ASP A 198 7.53 -12.37 -14.05
N THR A 199 6.68 -12.40 -13.02
CA THR A 199 6.64 -13.47 -12.03
C THR A 199 6.36 -14.82 -12.68
N ASN A 200 5.41 -14.91 -13.59
CA ASN A 200 5.08 -16.15 -14.29
C ASN A 200 6.18 -16.60 -15.25
N ARG A 201 6.85 -15.67 -15.95
CA ARG A 201 8.05 -15.98 -16.75
C ARG A 201 9.13 -16.62 -15.89
N TRP A 202 9.43 -16.00 -14.74
CA TRP A 202 10.42 -16.53 -13.80
C TRP A 202 10.00 -17.90 -13.23
N ARG A 203 8.73 -18.08 -12.84
CA ARG A 203 8.21 -19.36 -12.34
C ARG A 203 8.37 -20.46 -13.38
N LYS A 204 7.98 -20.19 -14.62
CA LYS A 204 8.11 -21.13 -15.73
C LYS A 204 9.56 -21.53 -15.98
N SER A 205 10.51 -20.59 -16.00
CA SER A 205 11.93 -20.88 -16.20
C SER A 205 12.57 -21.66 -15.05
N ASN A 206 11.94 -21.65 -13.85
CA ASN A 206 12.39 -22.39 -12.67
C ASN A 206 11.53 -23.63 -12.36
N GLY A 207 10.76 -24.14 -13.34
CA GLY A 207 9.93 -25.36 -13.18
C GLY A 207 8.82 -25.23 -12.14
N ARG A 208 8.37 -24.01 -11.82
CA ARG A 208 7.28 -23.77 -10.84
C ARG A 208 5.96 -23.57 -11.55
N GLU A 209 4.88 -23.97 -10.89
CA GLU A 209 3.53 -23.72 -11.37
C GLU A 209 3.28 -22.21 -11.49
N ILE A 210 2.70 -21.77 -12.63
CA ILE A 210 2.35 -20.37 -12.88
C ILE A 210 1.10 -19.96 -12.10
N ILE A 211 1.01 -18.66 -11.81
CA ILE A 211 -0.18 -18.05 -11.21
C ILE A 211 -1.23 -17.92 -12.30
N LYS A 212 -2.33 -18.67 -12.20
CA LYS A 212 -3.37 -18.70 -13.24
C LYS A 212 -4.30 -17.49 -13.20
N ARG A 213 -4.49 -16.89 -12.01
CA ARG A 213 -5.33 -15.69 -11.85
C ARG A 213 -4.80 -14.54 -12.68
N GLY A 214 -5.64 -14.00 -13.56
CA GLY A 214 -5.30 -12.85 -14.40
C GLY A 214 -4.33 -13.12 -15.55
N ILE A 215 -4.08 -14.38 -15.90
CA ILE A 215 -3.17 -14.75 -17.01
C ILE A 215 -3.59 -14.08 -18.34
N ASN A 216 -4.88 -13.96 -18.58
CA ASN A 216 -5.42 -13.39 -19.82
C ASN A 216 -5.16 -11.88 -19.96
N PHE A 217 -4.76 -11.17 -18.91
CA PHE A 217 -4.49 -9.74 -18.98
C PHE A 217 -3.27 -9.39 -19.83
N TYR A 218 -2.28 -10.27 -19.95
CA TYR A 218 -1.06 -10.00 -20.70
C TYR A 218 -0.89 -10.89 -21.96
N GLU A 219 -1.81 -11.82 -22.19
CA GLU A 219 -1.86 -12.61 -23.41
C GLU A 219 -2.67 -11.93 -24.53
N ILE A 220 -3.36 -10.83 -24.20
CA ILE A 220 -4.23 -10.07 -25.12
C ILE A 220 -3.43 -8.95 -25.82
N LYS A 221 -2.18 -9.19 -26.19
CA LYS A 221 -1.42 -8.24 -27.03
C LYS A 221 -0.78 -8.95 -28.18
#